data_4159ca20365b4c5ae15285dfa864f6d7
#
_entry.id   4159ca20365b4c5ae15285dfa864f6d7
#
_cell.length_a   1.000
_cell.length_b   1.000
_cell.length_c   1.000
_cell.angle_alpha   90.00
_cell.angle_beta   90.00
_cell.angle_gamma   90.00
#
_symmetry.space_group_name_H-M   'P 1'
#
loop_
_entity.id
_entity.type
_entity.pdbx_description
1 polymer ?
#
loop_
_entity_poly.entity_id
_entity_poly.type
_entity_poly.pdbx_seq_one_letter_code
_entity_poly.pdbx_strand_id
1 'polypeptide(L)'
;MWELIRANKRNSIVLMVVMAAVLLLLGFVIGLGFFGAEGGFFGLIIATAIWLILTLISFSSGDQILLAASKAKLVTHDVHPQLFNIVEEMKIAAGLPAMPKIYIINDPAPNAFATGRKPETASVAVTAGLLARLNRDELQGVIAHEISHILHRDILFVTLAGIMLGSIVLLSQVFLRGMFYSSMMGSRRRYSSGGKGGGQAQIIMLVIAIVAAILAPIMAYLLYFALSRRREYLADAGGARLTRYPEGLASALEKIANDPSPQLATVNKVTAPMYIANPFKKKKQRKLSDLTSTHPPISERVRILRNMTHGASFKDYSNAFAKVTHTKTVIPPAALTKEDIALREAEVKTKKEQRKETQMRQVGDIMRRVNQFVFLTCLCDLKLKIPPNFKPNKVACPRCKRNLDLPPR
;
A
#
# COMPACT_ATOMS: atom_id res chain seq x y z
N MET A 1 1.88 10.75 21.14
CA MET A 1 2.28 9.63 20.25
C MET A 1 1.82 8.26 20.75
N TRP A 2 2.07 7.86 21.98
CA TRP A 2 1.63 6.55 22.54
C TRP A 2 0.13 6.30 22.43
N GLU A 3 -0.70 7.34 22.63
CA GLU A 3 -2.16 7.24 22.51
C GLU A 3 -2.61 6.90 21.08
N LEU A 4 -1.92 7.44 20.06
CA LEU A 4 -2.19 7.12 18.66
C LEU A 4 -1.88 5.65 18.35
N ILE A 5 -0.72 5.17 18.81
CA ILE A 5 -0.31 3.77 18.64
C ILE A 5 -1.30 2.84 19.37
N ARG A 6 -1.73 3.19 20.60
CA ARG A 6 -2.69 2.41 21.36
C ARG A 6 -4.06 2.37 20.69
N ALA A 7 -4.56 3.51 20.22
CA ALA A 7 -5.82 3.60 19.50
C ALA A 7 -5.79 2.78 18.19
N ASN A 8 -4.72 2.90 17.40
CA ASN A 8 -4.53 2.12 16.19
C ASN A 8 -4.49 0.62 16.47
N LYS A 9 -3.72 0.20 17.48
CA LYS A 9 -3.63 -1.22 17.86
C LYS A 9 -4.99 -1.78 18.28
N ARG A 10 -5.74 -1.06 19.12
CA ARG A 10 -7.08 -1.46 19.54
C ARG A 10 -8.03 -1.61 18.37
N ASN A 11 -8.12 -0.59 17.51
CA ASN A 11 -9.00 -0.60 16.34
C ASN A 11 -8.60 -1.71 15.35
N SER A 12 -7.31 -2.01 15.25
CA SER A 12 -6.77 -3.10 14.44
C SER A 12 -7.24 -4.46 14.95
N ILE A 13 -7.13 -4.69 16.26
CA ILE A 13 -7.56 -5.95 16.89
C ILE A 13 -9.07 -6.12 16.70
N VAL A 14 -9.87 -5.08 16.95
CA VAL A 14 -11.32 -5.13 16.75
C VAL A 14 -11.69 -5.50 15.32
N LEU A 15 -11.06 -4.85 14.33
CA LEU A 15 -11.32 -5.21 12.92
C LEU A 15 -10.93 -6.64 12.60
N MET A 16 -9.76 -7.10 13.08
CA MET A 16 -9.32 -8.48 12.86
C MET A 16 -10.31 -9.49 13.46
N VAL A 17 -10.80 -9.23 14.67
CA VAL A 17 -11.80 -10.09 15.32
C VAL A 17 -13.11 -10.11 14.52
N VAL A 18 -13.59 -8.94 14.07
CA VAL A 18 -14.82 -8.86 13.26
C VAL A 18 -14.64 -9.58 11.91
N MET A 19 -13.51 -9.39 11.23
CA MET A 19 -13.23 -10.06 9.96
C MET A 19 -13.10 -11.59 10.15
N ALA A 20 -12.46 -12.03 11.24
CA ALA A 20 -12.41 -13.45 11.58
C ALA A 20 -13.82 -14.02 11.80
N ALA A 21 -14.67 -13.32 12.57
CA ALA A 21 -16.04 -13.74 12.79
C ALA A 21 -16.84 -13.84 11.47
N VAL A 22 -16.68 -12.87 10.55
CA VAL A 22 -17.31 -12.92 9.21
C VAL A 22 -16.83 -14.13 8.42
N LEU A 23 -15.54 -14.43 8.43
CA LEU A 23 -14.95 -15.57 7.72
C LEU A 23 -15.47 -16.90 8.27
N LEU A 24 -15.47 -17.05 9.60
CA LEU A 24 -15.94 -18.25 10.28
C LEU A 24 -17.44 -18.49 10.07
N LEU A 25 -18.24 -17.41 10.19
CA LEU A 25 -19.67 -17.46 9.92
C LEU A 25 -19.95 -17.85 8.46
N LEU A 26 -19.20 -17.29 7.52
CA LEU A 26 -19.31 -17.64 6.10
C LEU A 26 -19.01 -19.12 5.87
N GLY A 27 -17.93 -19.65 6.45
CA GLY A 27 -17.58 -21.07 6.37
C GLY A 27 -18.65 -21.97 6.95
N PHE A 28 -19.20 -21.61 8.11
CA PHE A 28 -20.30 -22.33 8.75
C PHE A 28 -21.56 -22.38 7.87
N VAL A 29 -21.98 -21.23 7.35
CA VAL A 29 -23.20 -21.13 6.51
C VAL A 29 -23.03 -21.86 5.18
N ILE A 30 -21.85 -21.79 4.57
CA ILE A 30 -21.51 -22.57 3.36
C ILE A 30 -21.60 -24.07 3.65
N GLY A 31 -21.02 -24.51 4.76
CA GLY A 31 -21.07 -25.91 5.19
C GLY A 31 -22.50 -26.42 5.40
N LEU A 32 -23.34 -25.62 6.07
CA LEU A 32 -24.77 -25.92 6.23
C LEU A 32 -25.48 -26.09 4.89
N GLY A 33 -25.19 -25.20 3.92
CA GLY A 33 -25.81 -25.26 2.60
C GLY A 33 -25.48 -26.47 1.79
N PHE A 34 -24.25 -27.03 1.92
CA PHE A 34 -23.82 -28.22 1.16
C PHE A 34 -24.17 -29.56 1.82
N PHE A 35 -23.99 -29.62 3.15
CA PHE A 35 -23.99 -30.92 3.86
C PHE A 35 -25.00 -30.99 5.01
N GLY A 36 -25.92 -29.99 5.10
CA GLY A 36 -26.91 -29.94 6.18
C GLY A 36 -26.31 -29.60 7.55
N ALA A 37 -26.99 -29.97 8.63
CA ALA A 37 -26.63 -29.56 10.00
C ALA A 37 -25.20 -29.91 10.41
N GLU A 38 -24.75 -31.11 10.11
CA GLU A 38 -23.37 -31.55 10.40
C GLU A 38 -22.33 -30.79 9.55
N GLY A 39 -22.68 -30.42 8.32
CA GLY A 39 -21.81 -29.68 7.42
C GLY A 39 -21.42 -28.30 7.92
N GLY A 40 -22.24 -27.67 8.76
CA GLY A 40 -21.91 -26.41 9.40
C GLY A 40 -20.63 -26.47 10.23
N PHE A 41 -20.49 -27.52 11.04
CA PHE A 41 -19.26 -27.74 11.84
C PHE A 41 -18.04 -28.02 10.97
N PHE A 42 -18.17 -28.83 9.90
CA PHE A 42 -17.10 -29.07 8.95
C PHE A 42 -16.67 -27.75 8.26
N GLY A 43 -17.62 -26.93 7.82
CA GLY A 43 -17.36 -25.63 7.24
C GLY A 43 -16.63 -24.68 8.20
N LEU A 44 -17.02 -24.68 9.48
CA LEU A 44 -16.36 -23.91 10.52
C LEU A 44 -14.91 -24.37 10.75
N ILE A 45 -14.67 -25.69 10.83
CA ILE A 45 -13.33 -26.26 11.01
C ILE A 45 -12.43 -25.87 9.83
N ILE A 46 -12.91 -26.02 8.60
CA ILE A 46 -12.16 -25.67 7.40
C ILE A 46 -11.86 -24.17 7.37
N ALA A 47 -12.84 -23.31 7.65
CA ALA A 47 -12.64 -21.86 7.71
C ALA A 47 -11.64 -21.47 8.79
N THR A 48 -11.69 -22.11 9.96
CA THR A 48 -10.72 -21.90 11.05
C THR A 48 -9.31 -22.32 10.63
N ALA A 49 -9.15 -23.49 10.00
CA ALA A 49 -7.86 -23.95 9.51
C ALA A 49 -7.28 -23.00 8.46
N ILE A 50 -8.07 -22.56 7.50
CA ILE A 50 -7.68 -21.56 6.49
C ILE A 50 -7.26 -20.26 7.17
N TRP A 51 -8.06 -19.77 8.11
CA TRP A 51 -7.76 -18.52 8.84
C TRP A 51 -6.44 -18.62 9.60
N LEU A 52 -6.21 -19.72 10.34
CA LEU A 52 -4.96 -19.94 11.09
C LEU A 52 -3.75 -20.00 10.17
N ILE A 53 -3.82 -20.80 9.09
CA ILE A 53 -2.73 -20.95 8.13
C ILE A 53 -2.38 -19.61 7.47
N LEU A 54 -3.39 -18.88 6.98
CA LEU A 54 -3.16 -17.60 6.32
C LEU A 54 -2.68 -16.52 7.28
N THR A 55 -3.16 -16.54 8.53
CA THR A 55 -2.66 -15.64 9.58
C THR A 55 -1.21 -15.94 9.92
N LEU A 56 -0.82 -17.18 10.06
CA LEU A 56 0.57 -17.60 10.30
C LEU A 56 1.50 -17.21 9.14
N ILE A 57 1.09 -17.48 7.90
CA ILE A 57 1.84 -17.09 6.69
C ILE A 57 1.98 -15.57 6.64
N SER A 58 0.91 -14.83 6.88
CA SER A 58 0.94 -13.36 6.89
C SER A 58 1.87 -12.82 7.98
N PHE A 59 1.81 -13.42 9.15
CA PHE A 59 2.62 -12.97 10.27
C PHE A 59 4.10 -13.33 10.09
N SER A 60 4.42 -14.46 9.44
CA SER A 60 5.82 -14.88 9.21
C SER A 60 6.46 -14.21 8.00
N SER A 61 5.75 -14.10 6.88
CA SER A 61 6.33 -13.78 5.58
C SER A 61 5.51 -12.77 4.75
N GLY A 62 4.50 -12.12 5.37
CA GLY A 62 3.57 -11.23 4.64
C GLY A 62 4.26 -10.06 3.93
N ASP A 63 5.29 -9.47 4.53
CA ASP A 63 6.12 -8.42 3.94
C ASP A 63 6.88 -8.90 2.70
N GLN A 64 7.51 -10.08 2.79
CA GLN A 64 8.24 -10.68 1.66
C GLN A 64 7.32 -11.06 0.51
N ILE A 65 6.13 -11.61 0.81
CA ILE A 65 5.13 -11.94 -0.19
C ILE A 65 4.66 -10.69 -0.93
N LEU A 66 4.43 -9.58 -0.22
CA LEU A 66 4.00 -8.32 -0.81
C LEU A 66 5.10 -7.69 -1.69
N LEU A 67 6.33 -7.68 -1.22
CA LEU A 67 7.49 -7.19 -1.98
C LEU A 67 7.72 -8.04 -3.25
N ALA A 68 7.65 -9.38 -3.12
CA ALA A 68 7.78 -10.30 -4.26
C ALA A 68 6.62 -10.14 -5.27
N ALA A 69 5.38 -10.05 -4.79
CA ALA A 69 4.20 -9.83 -5.63
C ALA A 69 4.27 -8.51 -6.41
N SER A 70 4.86 -7.47 -5.79
CA SER A 70 5.11 -6.17 -6.42
C SER A 70 6.38 -6.14 -7.28
N LYS A 71 7.12 -7.26 -7.38
CA LYS A 71 8.43 -7.35 -8.07
C LYS A 71 9.41 -6.28 -7.58
N ALA A 72 9.36 -5.94 -6.31
CA ALA A 72 10.21 -4.96 -5.67
C ALA A 72 11.64 -5.50 -5.55
N LYS A 73 12.63 -4.70 -5.93
CA LYS A 73 14.06 -5.06 -5.83
C LYS A 73 14.71 -4.27 -4.72
N LEU A 74 15.39 -4.96 -3.81
CA LEU A 74 16.21 -4.34 -2.78
C LEU A 74 17.32 -3.54 -3.46
N VAL A 75 17.56 -2.33 -2.99
CA VAL A 75 18.57 -1.43 -3.55
C VAL A 75 19.53 -0.94 -2.48
N THR A 76 20.76 -0.65 -2.91
CA THR A 76 21.81 -0.05 -2.10
C THR A 76 21.83 1.47 -2.30
N HIS A 77 22.56 2.18 -1.44
CA HIS A 77 22.71 3.63 -1.51
C HIS A 77 23.19 4.11 -2.88
N ASP A 78 24.08 3.37 -3.54
CA ASP A 78 24.67 3.77 -4.83
C ASP A 78 23.68 3.81 -5.99
N VAL A 79 22.57 3.04 -5.89
CA VAL A 79 21.54 3.02 -6.93
C VAL A 79 20.78 4.35 -6.97
N HIS A 80 20.42 4.90 -5.80
CA HIS A 80 19.68 6.16 -5.71
C HIS A 80 19.99 6.89 -4.39
N PRO A 81 21.14 7.59 -4.30
CA PRO A 81 21.59 8.24 -3.05
C PRO A 81 20.55 9.19 -2.45
N GLN A 82 19.86 9.98 -3.28
CA GLN A 82 18.85 10.93 -2.81
C GLN A 82 17.71 10.22 -2.06
N LEU A 83 17.22 9.07 -2.55
CA LEU A 83 16.18 8.30 -1.86
C LEU A 83 16.67 7.80 -0.49
N PHE A 84 17.90 7.28 -0.43
CA PHE A 84 18.49 6.80 0.82
C PHE A 84 18.60 7.93 1.84
N ASN A 85 19.14 9.07 1.44
CA ASN A 85 19.29 10.23 2.32
C ASN A 85 17.93 10.72 2.85
N ILE A 86 16.89 10.78 1.99
CA ILE A 86 15.54 11.17 2.42
C ILE A 86 14.95 10.17 3.42
N VAL A 87 15.10 8.85 3.19
CA VAL A 87 14.60 7.83 4.12
C VAL A 87 15.35 7.93 5.46
N GLU A 88 16.66 8.16 5.43
CA GLU A 88 17.48 8.33 6.64
C GLU A 88 17.09 9.60 7.41
N GLU A 89 16.91 10.73 6.74
CA GLU A 89 16.42 11.97 7.34
C GLU A 89 15.07 11.75 8.04
N MET A 90 14.13 11.09 7.37
CA MET A 90 12.82 10.83 7.94
C MET A 90 12.86 9.77 9.05
N LYS A 91 13.74 8.78 8.97
CA LYS A 91 14.01 7.83 10.06
C LYS A 91 14.49 8.56 11.32
N ILE A 92 15.44 9.50 11.16
CA ILE A 92 15.97 10.30 12.27
C ILE A 92 14.86 11.21 12.85
N ALA A 93 14.13 11.93 12.00
CA ALA A 93 13.04 12.81 12.42
C ALA A 93 11.92 12.06 13.17
N ALA A 94 11.64 10.81 12.76
CA ALA A 94 10.64 9.95 13.39
C ALA A 94 11.16 9.21 14.63
N GLY A 95 12.47 9.20 14.89
CA GLY A 95 13.07 8.42 15.97
C GLY A 95 12.91 6.91 15.77
N LEU A 96 12.93 6.41 14.52
CA LEU A 96 12.84 4.98 14.27
C LEU A 96 14.12 4.26 14.72
N PRO A 97 14.00 3.05 15.32
CA PRO A 97 15.13 2.32 15.88
C PRO A 97 16.08 1.77 14.81
N ALA A 98 15.59 1.51 13.60
CA ALA A 98 16.38 0.96 12.51
C ALA A 98 16.08 1.64 11.18
N MET A 99 17.03 1.60 10.25
CA MET A 99 16.86 2.04 8.87
C MET A 99 15.92 1.08 8.14
N PRO A 100 14.78 1.53 7.58
CA PRO A 100 13.94 0.68 6.74
C PRO A 100 14.71 0.18 5.51
N LYS A 101 14.46 -1.07 5.11
CA LYS A 101 14.99 -1.59 3.84
C LYS A 101 14.32 -0.86 2.68
N ILE A 102 15.10 -0.46 1.68
CA ILE A 102 14.62 0.34 0.56
C ILE A 102 14.52 -0.52 -0.70
N TYR A 103 13.34 -0.49 -1.32
CA TYR A 103 13.06 -1.24 -2.53
C TYR A 103 12.61 -0.30 -3.66
N ILE A 104 12.98 -0.65 -4.90
CA ILE A 104 12.49 0.03 -6.11
C ILE A 104 11.70 -0.97 -6.96
N ILE A 105 10.51 -0.56 -7.39
CA ILE A 105 9.62 -1.32 -8.26
C ILE A 105 9.77 -0.79 -9.69
N ASN A 106 9.96 -1.69 -10.65
CA ASN A 106 10.03 -1.32 -12.06
C ASN A 106 8.64 -1.05 -12.63
N ASP A 107 8.08 0.07 -12.26
CA ASP A 107 6.77 0.49 -12.76
C ASP A 107 6.80 1.99 -13.11
N PRO A 108 6.25 2.39 -14.28
CA PRO A 108 6.22 3.78 -14.71
C PRO A 108 5.17 4.62 -13.96
N ALA A 109 4.16 4.01 -13.35
CA ALA A 109 3.16 4.75 -12.58
C ALA A 109 3.73 5.17 -11.22
N PRO A 110 3.52 6.43 -10.79
CA PRO A 110 4.07 6.92 -9.54
C PRO A 110 3.30 6.34 -8.34
N ASN A 111 4.00 5.63 -7.47
CA ASN A 111 3.42 5.11 -6.22
C ASN A 111 4.49 4.71 -5.20
N ALA A 112 4.07 4.52 -3.93
CA ALA A 112 4.92 4.05 -2.85
C ALA A 112 4.08 3.24 -1.84
N PHE A 113 4.73 2.44 -1.01
CA PHE A 113 4.14 1.83 0.18
C PHE A 113 5.19 1.43 1.20
N ALA A 114 4.77 1.35 2.47
CA ALA A 114 5.56 0.74 3.54
C ALA A 114 4.99 -0.65 3.91
N THR A 115 5.87 -1.57 4.30
CA THR A 115 5.51 -2.91 4.78
C THR A 115 6.44 -3.37 5.89
N GLY A 116 6.04 -4.41 6.61
CA GLY A 116 6.81 -4.99 7.72
C GLY A 116 5.91 -5.33 8.91
N ARG A 117 6.50 -5.92 9.95
CA ARG A 117 5.79 -6.29 11.17
C ARG A 117 6.05 -5.32 12.32
N LYS A 118 7.25 -4.78 12.35
CA LYS A 118 7.75 -3.90 13.41
C LYS A 118 8.59 -2.78 12.79
N PRO A 119 8.75 -1.64 13.46
CA PRO A 119 9.63 -0.58 12.97
C PRO A 119 11.06 -1.04 12.69
N GLU A 120 11.57 -2.04 13.45
CA GLU A 120 12.93 -2.58 13.31
C GLU A 120 13.12 -3.39 12.01
N THR A 121 12.05 -3.94 11.45
CA THR A 121 12.07 -4.80 10.25
C THR A 121 11.27 -4.21 9.09
N ALA A 122 10.95 -2.93 9.17
CA ALA A 122 10.15 -2.24 8.16
C ALA A 122 10.91 -2.08 6.83
N SER A 123 10.14 -1.99 5.77
CA SER A 123 10.62 -1.75 4.40
C SER A 123 9.77 -0.66 3.75
N VAL A 124 10.41 0.14 2.91
CA VAL A 124 9.76 1.16 2.07
C VAL A 124 10.00 0.80 0.62
N ALA A 125 8.95 0.71 -0.18
CA ALA A 125 9.02 0.44 -1.60
C ALA A 125 8.48 1.63 -2.39
N VAL A 126 9.23 2.07 -3.40
CA VAL A 126 8.85 3.18 -4.30
C VAL A 126 8.93 2.73 -5.75
N THR A 127 8.08 3.25 -6.61
CA THR A 127 8.17 2.96 -8.04
C THR A 127 9.22 3.86 -8.71
N ALA A 128 9.82 3.36 -9.78
CA ALA A 128 10.70 4.16 -10.64
C ALA A 128 9.96 5.39 -11.21
N GLY A 129 8.66 5.24 -11.49
CA GLY A 129 7.80 6.34 -11.91
C GLY A 129 7.67 7.45 -10.88
N LEU A 130 7.59 7.12 -9.58
CA LEU A 130 7.57 8.11 -8.51
C LEU A 130 8.89 8.91 -8.47
N LEU A 131 10.01 8.22 -8.47
CA LEU A 131 11.34 8.84 -8.46
C LEU A 131 11.60 9.73 -9.68
N ALA A 132 11.01 9.38 -10.82
CA ALA A 132 11.15 10.17 -12.05
C ALA A 132 10.37 11.50 -12.02
N ARG A 133 9.29 11.59 -11.25
CA ARG A 133 8.34 12.71 -11.29
C ARG A 133 8.45 13.67 -10.12
N LEU A 134 8.79 13.15 -8.94
CA LEU A 134 8.82 13.96 -7.74
C LEU A 134 10.16 14.69 -7.57
N ASN A 135 10.12 15.91 -7.10
CA ASN A 135 11.30 16.60 -6.60
C ASN A 135 11.65 16.12 -5.19
N ARG A 136 12.72 16.65 -4.60
CA ARG A 136 13.19 16.23 -3.28
C ARG A 136 12.16 16.48 -2.18
N ASP A 137 11.56 17.65 -2.12
CA ASP A 137 10.56 18.00 -1.09
C ASP A 137 9.29 17.15 -1.22
N GLU A 138 8.84 16.88 -2.45
CA GLU A 138 7.70 16.02 -2.73
C GLU A 138 7.99 14.56 -2.37
N LEU A 139 9.18 14.06 -2.72
CA LEU A 139 9.61 12.71 -2.36
C LEU A 139 9.76 12.59 -0.84
N GLN A 140 10.30 13.62 -0.16
CA GLN A 140 10.39 13.69 1.28
C GLN A 140 8.99 13.63 1.93
N GLY A 141 8.00 14.33 1.36
CA GLY A 141 6.61 14.29 1.82
C GLY A 141 6.02 12.87 1.74
N VAL A 142 6.20 12.17 0.61
CA VAL A 142 5.75 10.78 0.42
C VAL A 142 6.47 9.84 1.39
N ILE A 143 7.79 9.91 1.50
CA ILE A 143 8.56 9.05 2.41
C ILE A 143 8.16 9.32 3.87
N ALA A 144 7.93 10.57 4.26
CA ALA A 144 7.47 10.92 5.61
C ALA A 144 6.08 10.34 5.90
N HIS A 145 5.19 10.31 4.91
CA HIS A 145 3.89 9.64 5.01
C HIS A 145 4.07 8.13 5.26
N GLU A 146 4.91 7.45 4.48
CA GLU A 146 5.21 6.02 4.66
C GLU A 146 5.90 5.72 6.01
N ILE A 147 6.84 6.57 6.42
CA ILE A 147 7.49 6.48 7.74
C ILE A 147 6.48 6.70 8.87
N SER A 148 5.46 7.54 8.68
CA SER A 148 4.38 7.74 9.63
C SER A 148 3.56 6.47 9.85
N HIS A 149 3.29 5.68 8.80
CA HIS A 149 2.66 4.35 8.93
C HIS A 149 3.51 3.39 9.76
N ILE A 150 4.83 3.38 9.54
CA ILE A 150 5.76 2.57 10.33
C ILE A 150 5.73 3.00 11.81
N LEU A 151 5.81 4.30 12.06
CA LEU A 151 5.83 4.91 13.40
C LEU A 151 4.55 4.61 14.20
N HIS A 152 3.38 4.67 13.54
CA HIS A 152 2.07 4.39 14.14
C HIS A 152 1.73 2.90 14.18
N ARG A 153 2.65 2.03 13.72
CA ARG A 153 2.49 0.56 13.67
C ARG A 153 1.28 0.09 12.88
N ASP A 154 0.97 0.80 11.79
CA ASP A 154 -0.14 0.49 10.89
C ASP A 154 0.16 -0.65 9.93
N ILE A 155 1.43 -0.82 9.57
CA ILE A 155 1.91 -1.72 8.52
C ILE A 155 1.50 -3.18 8.74
N LEU A 156 1.67 -3.71 9.96
CA LEU A 156 1.27 -5.08 10.28
C LEU A 156 -0.24 -5.28 10.09
N PHE A 157 -1.01 -4.30 10.54
CA PHE A 157 -2.46 -4.38 10.47
C PHE A 157 -2.96 -4.36 9.01
N VAL A 158 -2.43 -3.47 8.15
CA VAL A 158 -2.83 -3.39 6.75
C VAL A 158 -2.54 -4.72 6.05
N THR A 159 -1.40 -5.33 6.36
CA THR A 159 -1.02 -6.65 5.85
C THR A 159 -2.01 -7.74 6.28
N LEU A 160 -2.28 -7.85 7.58
CA LEU A 160 -3.19 -8.87 8.12
C LEU A 160 -4.63 -8.66 7.63
N ALA A 161 -5.13 -7.44 7.67
CA ALA A 161 -6.48 -7.12 7.20
C ALA A 161 -6.66 -7.38 5.70
N GLY A 162 -5.65 -7.09 4.88
CA GLY A 162 -5.63 -7.38 3.46
C GLY A 162 -5.72 -8.89 3.18
N ILE A 163 -4.99 -9.71 3.94
CA ILE A 163 -5.04 -11.17 3.79
C ILE A 163 -6.38 -11.74 4.25
N MET A 164 -6.93 -11.27 5.37
CA MET A 164 -8.26 -11.69 5.82
C MET A 164 -9.34 -11.31 4.81
N LEU A 165 -9.30 -10.10 4.28
CA LEU A 165 -10.20 -9.67 3.20
C LEU A 165 -10.05 -10.58 1.97
N GLY A 166 -8.81 -10.86 1.55
CA GLY A 166 -8.51 -11.78 0.47
C GLY A 166 -9.07 -13.18 0.71
N SER A 167 -8.99 -13.69 1.95
CA SER A 167 -9.53 -15.00 2.33
C SER A 167 -11.06 -15.06 2.22
N ILE A 168 -11.77 -14.03 2.70
CA ILE A 168 -13.23 -13.94 2.60
C ILE A 168 -13.64 -13.90 1.12
N VAL A 169 -12.96 -13.08 0.32
CA VAL A 169 -13.24 -12.98 -1.13
C VAL A 169 -12.96 -14.30 -1.84
N LEU A 170 -11.85 -14.97 -1.53
CA LEU A 170 -11.46 -16.23 -2.14
C LEU A 170 -12.49 -17.33 -1.78
N LEU A 171 -12.84 -17.47 -0.51
CA LEU A 171 -13.83 -18.45 -0.06
C LEU A 171 -15.18 -18.25 -0.76
N SER A 172 -15.65 -17.00 -0.83
CA SER A 172 -16.87 -16.66 -1.54
C SER A 172 -16.80 -16.99 -3.04
N GLN A 173 -15.70 -16.69 -3.70
CA GLN A 173 -15.50 -16.96 -5.13
C GLN A 173 -15.44 -18.47 -5.43
N VAL A 174 -14.72 -19.23 -4.60
CA VAL A 174 -14.61 -20.68 -4.74
C VAL A 174 -15.99 -21.32 -4.58
N PHE A 175 -16.76 -20.90 -3.58
CA PHE A 175 -18.11 -21.36 -3.35
C PHE A 175 -19.05 -21.07 -4.54
N LEU A 176 -19.12 -19.80 -4.97
CA LEU A 176 -20.03 -19.38 -6.06
C LEU A 176 -19.63 -20.00 -7.40
N ARG A 177 -18.34 -20.14 -7.70
CA ARG A 177 -17.85 -20.83 -8.91
C ARG A 177 -18.15 -22.32 -8.83
N GLY A 178 -17.90 -22.96 -7.70
CA GLY A 178 -18.21 -24.39 -7.50
C GLY A 178 -19.68 -24.69 -7.76
N MET A 179 -20.60 -23.85 -7.28
CA MET A 179 -22.02 -23.94 -7.57
C MET A 179 -22.33 -23.78 -9.06
N PHE A 180 -21.75 -22.77 -9.70
CA PHE A 180 -21.96 -22.51 -11.13
C PHE A 180 -21.51 -23.70 -11.98
N TYR A 181 -20.31 -24.25 -11.74
CA TYR A 181 -19.83 -25.41 -12.47
C TYR A 181 -20.65 -26.69 -12.16
N SER A 182 -21.08 -26.90 -10.92
CA SER A 182 -21.96 -28.01 -10.54
C SER A 182 -23.30 -27.93 -11.29
N SER A 183 -23.86 -26.76 -11.49
CA SER A 183 -25.11 -26.57 -12.25
C SER A 183 -24.92 -26.79 -13.75
N MET A 184 -23.76 -26.42 -14.33
CA MET A 184 -23.47 -26.59 -15.77
C MET A 184 -23.14 -28.05 -16.12
N MET A 185 -22.46 -28.80 -15.27
CA MET A 185 -22.07 -30.18 -15.55
C MET A 185 -23.20 -31.19 -15.45
N GLY A 186 -24.45 -30.73 -15.34
CA GLY A 186 -25.63 -31.60 -15.47
C GLY A 186 -25.65 -32.83 -14.53
N SER A 187 -24.92 -32.74 -13.41
CA SER A 187 -24.93 -33.81 -12.41
C SER A 187 -26.32 -33.91 -11.81
N ARG A 188 -27.16 -34.76 -12.46
CA ARG A 188 -28.31 -35.40 -11.86
C ARG A 188 -27.84 -36.27 -10.67
N ARG A 189 -27.09 -35.73 -9.74
CA ARG A 189 -27.00 -36.32 -8.41
C ARG A 189 -28.34 -36.07 -7.76
N ARG A 190 -29.20 -37.08 -7.94
CA ARG A 190 -30.40 -37.29 -7.17
C ARG A 190 -30.15 -36.79 -5.76
N TYR A 191 -30.85 -35.76 -5.37
CA TYR A 191 -31.20 -35.54 -3.98
C TYR A 191 -31.98 -36.81 -3.58
N SER A 192 -31.27 -37.85 -3.15
CA SER A 192 -31.85 -39.08 -2.66
C SER A 192 -32.57 -38.73 -1.36
N SER A 193 -33.85 -38.64 -1.51
CA SER A 193 -34.90 -38.98 -0.57
C SER A 193 -34.45 -39.51 0.78
N GLY A 194 -34.57 -38.65 1.77
CA GLY A 194 -34.64 -39.08 3.16
C GLY A 194 -35.55 -38.10 3.91
N GLY A 195 -36.83 -38.40 4.01
CA GLY A 195 -37.77 -37.71 4.92
C GLY A 195 -38.52 -36.49 4.34
N LYS A 196 -39.83 -36.47 4.52
CA LYS A 196 -40.82 -35.49 4.05
C LYS A 196 -40.68 -34.05 4.60
N GLY A 197 -39.50 -33.60 5.11
CA GLY A 197 -39.30 -32.25 5.61
C GLY A 197 -37.88 -31.68 5.39
N GLY A 198 -36.89 -32.52 5.02
CA GLY A 198 -35.47 -32.09 4.96
C GLY A 198 -35.08 -31.30 3.72
N GLY A 199 -35.72 -31.55 2.59
CA GLY A 199 -35.34 -30.91 1.32
C GLY A 199 -35.60 -29.39 1.26
N GLN A 200 -36.69 -28.95 1.88
CA GLN A 200 -37.07 -27.54 1.87
C GLN A 200 -36.14 -26.72 2.78
N ALA A 201 -35.78 -27.22 3.96
CA ALA A 201 -34.84 -26.59 4.86
C ALA A 201 -33.45 -26.47 4.22
N GLN A 202 -32.98 -27.49 3.48
CA GLN A 202 -31.70 -27.50 2.81
C GLN A 202 -31.64 -26.47 1.66
N ILE A 203 -32.73 -26.32 0.90
CA ILE A 203 -32.83 -25.28 -0.15
C ILE A 203 -32.77 -23.89 0.47
N ILE A 204 -33.47 -23.65 1.57
CA ILE A 204 -33.43 -22.36 2.29
C ILE A 204 -32.02 -22.07 2.78
N MET A 205 -31.33 -23.05 3.37
CA MET A 205 -29.95 -22.88 3.85
C MET A 205 -28.98 -22.63 2.69
N LEU A 206 -29.19 -23.23 1.53
CA LEU A 206 -28.39 -22.97 0.34
C LEU A 206 -28.58 -21.53 -0.17
N VAL A 207 -29.81 -21.02 -0.19
CA VAL A 207 -30.10 -19.63 -0.55
C VAL A 207 -29.43 -18.67 0.43
N ILE A 208 -29.52 -18.95 1.73
CA ILE A 208 -28.81 -18.17 2.76
C ILE A 208 -27.29 -18.18 2.52
N ALA A 209 -26.72 -19.32 2.18
CA ALA A 209 -25.29 -19.45 1.90
C ALA A 209 -24.86 -18.62 0.67
N ILE A 210 -25.68 -18.60 -0.38
CA ILE A 210 -25.45 -17.76 -1.58
C ILE A 210 -25.48 -16.27 -1.21
N VAL A 211 -26.50 -15.84 -0.48
CA VAL A 211 -26.62 -14.45 -0.03
C VAL A 211 -25.46 -14.07 0.86
N ALA A 212 -25.07 -14.93 1.82
CA ALA A 212 -23.91 -14.69 2.68
C ALA A 212 -22.60 -14.61 1.88
N ALA A 213 -22.41 -15.47 0.88
CA ALA A 213 -21.22 -15.43 0.01
C ALA A 213 -21.13 -14.17 -0.85
N ILE A 214 -22.25 -13.53 -1.16
CA ILE A 214 -22.28 -12.23 -1.87
C ILE A 214 -22.06 -11.07 -0.89
N LEU A 215 -22.69 -11.10 0.27
CA LEU A 215 -22.67 -9.99 1.22
C LEU A 215 -21.39 -9.93 2.06
N ALA A 216 -20.81 -11.09 2.44
CA ALA A 216 -19.62 -11.12 3.29
C ALA A 216 -18.42 -10.37 2.72
N PRO A 217 -18.03 -10.51 1.43
CA PRO A 217 -16.99 -9.66 0.83
C PRO A 217 -17.33 -8.17 0.87
N ILE A 218 -18.58 -7.80 0.61
CA ILE A 218 -19.01 -6.40 0.61
C ILE A 218 -18.84 -5.78 2.00
N MET A 219 -19.30 -6.49 3.03
CA MET A 219 -19.17 -6.04 4.41
C MET A 219 -17.70 -5.95 4.84
N ALA A 220 -16.89 -6.96 4.47
CA ALA A 220 -15.46 -6.97 4.75
C ALA A 220 -14.73 -5.79 4.06
N TYR A 221 -15.07 -5.45 2.83
CA TYR A 221 -14.55 -4.28 2.12
C TYR A 221 -14.96 -2.98 2.83
N LEU A 222 -16.22 -2.81 3.21
CA LEU A 222 -16.70 -1.60 3.88
C LEU A 222 -15.97 -1.37 5.20
N LEU A 223 -15.82 -2.40 6.03
CA LEU A 223 -15.08 -2.35 7.29
C LEU A 223 -13.60 -1.99 7.06
N TYR A 224 -12.97 -2.64 6.09
CA TYR A 224 -11.59 -2.38 5.74
C TYR A 224 -11.38 -0.93 5.30
N PHE A 225 -12.24 -0.41 4.41
CA PHE A 225 -12.15 0.96 3.90
C PHE A 225 -12.39 2.01 4.98
N ALA A 226 -13.37 1.79 5.88
CA ALA A 226 -13.68 2.75 6.93
C ALA A 226 -12.49 3.00 7.87
N LEU A 227 -11.75 1.96 8.23
CA LEU A 227 -10.59 2.07 9.10
C LEU A 227 -9.32 2.50 8.34
N SER A 228 -9.18 2.13 7.07
CA SER A 228 -8.05 2.53 6.24
C SER A 228 -8.00 4.05 6.05
N ARG A 229 -9.13 4.70 5.70
CA ARG A 229 -9.16 6.16 5.49
C ARG A 229 -8.71 6.97 6.70
N ARG A 230 -9.11 6.56 7.91
CA ARG A 230 -8.71 7.26 9.14
C ARG A 230 -7.20 7.22 9.37
N ARG A 231 -6.55 6.14 8.97
CA ARG A 231 -5.09 6.00 9.05
C ARG A 231 -4.36 6.85 8.05
N GLU A 232 -4.90 6.97 6.84
CA GLU A 232 -4.35 7.85 5.82
C GLU A 232 -4.28 9.30 6.30
N TYR A 233 -5.36 9.81 6.89
CA TYR A 233 -5.34 11.16 7.48
C TYR A 233 -4.33 11.29 8.62
N LEU A 234 -4.16 10.24 9.43
CA LEU A 234 -3.16 10.24 10.48
C LEU A 234 -1.73 10.18 9.91
N ALA A 235 -1.53 9.43 8.84
CA ALA A 235 -0.24 9.37 8.15
C ALA A 235 0.08 10.70 7.45
N ASP A 236 -0.90 11.38 6.87
CA ASP A 236 -0.74 12.73 6.33
C ASP A 236 -0.34 13.74 7.41
N ALA A 237 -1.02 13.69 8.56
CA ALA A 237 -0.69 14.55 9.70
C ALA A 237 0.73 14.28 10.22
N GLY A 238 1.13 13.00 10.32
CA GLY A 238 2.46 12.59 10.71
C GLY A 238 3.53 12.99 9.69
N GLY A 239 3.24 12.81 8.40
CA GLY A 239 4.12 13.24 7.31
C GLY A 239 4.35 14.75 7.29
N ALA A 240 3.26 15.52 7.43
CA ALA A 240 3.35 16.99 7.55
C ALA A 240 4.18 17.42 8.78
N ARG A 241 3.98 16.74 9.93
CA ARG A 241 4.74 17.01 11.16
C ARG A 241 6.22 16.69 11.01
N LEU A 242 6.58 15.56 10.40
CA LEU A 242 7.96 15.12 10.23
C LEU A 242 8.75 16.03 9.27
N THR A 243 8.12 16.41 8.16
CA THR A 243 8.76 17.29 7.16
C THR A 243 8.71 18.75 7.54
N ARG A 244 7.75 19.19 8.34
CA ARG A 244 7.36 20.57 8.58
C ARG A 244 7.04 21.35 7.29
N TYR A 245 6.75 20.61 6.20
CA TYR A 245 6.45 21.16 4.88
C TYR A 245 5.27 20.41 4.23
N PRO A 246 4.02 20.71 4.65
CA PRO A 246 2.82 20.05 4.16
C PRO A 246 2.63 20.13 2.64
N GLU A 247 3.07 21.24 2.01
CA GLU A 247 2.95 21.44 0.56
C GLU A 247 3.75 20.39 -0.23
N GLY A 248 4.86 19.88 0.30
CA GLY A 248 5.62 18.79 -0.34
C GLY A 248 4.76 17.55 -0.58
N LEU A 249 4.03 17.10 0.45
CA LEU A 249 3.11 15.97 0.32
C LEU A 249 1.88 16.32 -0.53
N ALA A 250 1.33 17.53 -0.39
CA ALA A 250 0.17 17.98 -1.17
C ALA A 250 0.47 17.98 -2.67
N SER A 251 1.59 18.59 -3.07
CA SER A 251 2.06 18.61 -4.46
C SER A 251 2.37 17.22 -5.01
N ALA A 252 3.00 16.35 -4.19
CA ALA A 252 3.26 14.96 -4.56
C ALA A 252 1.97 14.21 -4.87
N LEU A 253 0.97 14.28 -3.98
CA LEU A 253 -0.33 13.64 -4.16
C LEU A 253 -1.06 14.13 -5.41
N GLU A 254 -0.98 15.43 -5.68
CA GLU A 254 -1.58 16.02 -6.89
C GLU A 254 -0.91 15.52 -8.17
N LYS A 255 0.42 15.43 -8.21
CA LYS A 255 1.18 14.85 -9.32
C LYS A 255 0.85 13.37 -9.53
N ILE A 256 0.78 12.57 -8.45
CA ILE A 256 0.41 11.16 -8.50
C ILE A 256 -1.01 10.99 -9.05
N ALA A 257 -1.96 11.81 -8.61
CA ALA A 257 -3.36 11.74 -9.04
C ALA A 257 -3.57 12.11 -10.51
N ASN A 258 -2.77 13.03 -11.04
CA ASN A 258 -2.87 13.54 -12.40
C ASN A 258 -1.97 12.82 -13.39
N ASP A 259 -1.17 11.84 -12.94
CA ASP A 259 -0.25 11.12 -13.81
C ASP A 259 -1.00 10.31 -14.89
N PRO A 260 -0.61 10.42 -16.17
CA PRO A 260 -1.25 9.72 -17.27
C PRO A 260 -0.80 8.28 -17.45
N SER A 261 0.20 7.83 -16.70
CA SER A 261 0.76 6.48 -16.86
C SER A 261 -0.30 5.39 -16.69
N PRO A 262 -0.16 4.26 -17.40
CA PRO A 262 -1.05 3.13 -17.24
C PRO A 262 -1.01 2.63 -15.78
N GLN A 263 -2.06 1.92 -15.41
CA GLN A 263 -2.15 1.28 -14.10
C GLN A 263 -0.92 0.40 -13.86
N LEU A 264 -0.50 0.32 -12.60
CA LEU A 264 0.59 -0.55 -12.16
C LEU A 264 0.36 -1.99 -12.64
N ALA A 265 1.22 -2.46 -13.54
CA ALA A 265 1.12 -3.81 -14.11
C ALA A 265 1.35 -4.91 -13.06
N THR A 266 1.98 -4.56 -11.93
CA THR A 266 2.36 -5.48 -10.86
C THR A 266 1.33 -5.53 -9.72
N VAL A 267 0.26 -4.72 -9.76
CA VAL A 267 -0.71 -4.61 -8.68
C VAL A 267 -1.81 -5.67 -8.83
N ASN A 268 -2.07 -6.34 -7.72
CA ASN A 268 -3.24 -7.19 -7.54
C ASN A 268 -4.20 -6.60 -6.48
N LYS A 269 -5.37 -7.21 -6.34
CA LYS A 269 -6.39 -6.74 -5.37
C LYS A 269 -5.91 -6.80 -3.90
N VAL A 270 -4.90 -7.59 -3.59
CA VAL A 270 -4.33 -7.73 -2.24
C VAL A 270 -3.33 -6.62 -1.95
N THR A 271 -2.49 -6.25 -2.92
CA THR A 271 -1.46 -5.22 -2.75
C THR A 271 -2.00 -3.80 -2.94
N ALA A 272 -3.05 -3.63 -3.73
CA ALA A 272 -3.63 -2.32 -4.05
C ALA A 272 -3.93 -1.41 -2.84
N PRO A 273 -4.45 -1.92 -1.72
CA PRO A 273 -4.74 -1.10 -0.54
C PRO A 273 -3.52 -0.53 0.19
N MET A 274 -2.33 -1.00 -0.12
CA MET A 274 -1.09 -0.58 0.54
C MET A 274 -0.43 0.62 -0.13
N TYR A 275 -0.76 0.89 -1.39
CA TYR A 275 -0.16 1.99 -2.13
C TYR A 275 -0.73 3.34 -1.67
N ILE A 276 0.07 4.40 -1.70
CA ILE A 276 -0.33 5.77 -1.30
C ILE A 276 -1.51 6.32 -2.11
N ALA A 277 -1.68 5.82 -3.34
CA ALA A 277 -2.81 6.15 -4.21
C ALA A 277 -3.39 4.88 -4.83
N ASN A 278 -4.72 4.85 -4.99
CA ASN A 278 -5.41 3.68 -5.54
C ASN A 278 -4.96 3.42 -6.99
N PRO A 279 -4.27 2.28 -7.26
CA PRO A 279 -3.72 1.97 -8.57
C PRO A 279 -4.77 1.59 -9.63
N PHE A 280 -6.03 1.34 -9.25
CA PHE A 280 -7.10 0.91 -10.16
C PHE A 280 -8.01 2.06 -10.65
N LYS A 281 -7.72 3.33 -10.33
CA LYS A 281 -8.58 4.45 -10.74
C LYS A 281 -8.51 4.71 -12.25
N LYS A 282 -9.64 4.52 -12.95
CA LYS A 282 -9.85 5.02 -14.31
C LYS A 282 -10.34 6.48 -14.26
N LYS A 283 -9.79 7.35 -15.14
CA LYS A 283 -10.12 8.80 -15.22
C LYS A 283 -11.61 9.15 -15.31
N LYS A 284 -12.50 8.25 -15.75
CA LYS A 284 -13.92 8.51 -16.01
C LYS A 284 -14.89 8.19 -14.84
N GLN A 285 -14.44 7.53 -13.74
CA GLN A 285 -15.37 7.08 -12.68
C GLN A 285 -15.11 7.77 -11.33
N ARG A 286 -15.03 9.11 -11.31
CA ARG A 286 -14.60 9.86 -10.13
C ARG A 286 -15.57 9.88 -8.93
N LYS A 287 -16.90 9.77 -9.10
CA LYS A 287 -17.85 9.95 -7.98
C LYS A 287 -18.21 8.66 -7.22
N LEU A 288 -18.39 7.53 -7.90
CA LEU A 288 -18.73 6.26 -7.25
C LEU A 288 -17.47 5.49 -6.74
N SER A 289 -16.30 5.69 -7.37
CA SER A 289 -15.06 5.06 -6.95
C SER A 289 -14.49 5.61 -5.63
N ASP A 290 -14.90 6.79 -5.20
CA ASP A 290 -14.42 7.39 -3.97
C ASP A 290 -15.01 6.73 -2.72
N LEU A 291 -16.22 6.19 -2.80
CA LEU A 291 -16.85 5.44 -1.71
C LEU A 291 -16.21 4.05 -1.50
N THR A 292 -15.71 3.44 -2.58
CA THR A 292 -15.10 2.10 -2.59
C THR A 292 -13.58 2.12 -2.56
N SER A 293 -12.95 3.27 -2.23
CA SER A 293 -11.50 3.42 -2.15
C SER A 293 -11.00 3.21 -0.72
N THR A 294 -9.88 2.51 -0.57
CA THR A 294 -9.12 2.38 0.69
C THR A 294 -8.57 3.72 1.17
N HIS A 295 -8.34 4.65 0.24
CA HIS A 295 -7.80 5.97 0.54
C HIS A 295 -8.89 7.03 0.46
N PRO A 296 -8.81 8.10 1.27
CA PRO A 296 -9.63 9.28 1.11
C PRO A 296 -9.40 9.91 -0.27
N PRO A 297 -10.35 10.74 -0.76
CA PRO A 297 -10.15 11.48 -1.99
C PRO A 297 -8.87 12.30 -1.95
N ILE A 298 -7.99 12.15 -2.95
CA ILE A 298 -6.71 12.88 -2.99
C ILE A 298 -6.94 14.39 -2.97
N SER A 299 -7.99 14.87 -3.66
CA SER A 299 -8.38 16.29 -3.63
C SER A 299 -8.69 16.80 -2.23
N GLU A 300 -9.27 15.98 -1.37
CA GLU A 300 -9.56 16.33 0.02
C GLU A 300 -8.26 16.35 0.85
N ARG A 301 -7.41 15.34 0.73
CA ARG A 301 -6.10 15.28 1.40
C ARG A 301 -5.25 16.51 1.05
N VAL A 302 -5.17 16.87 -0.25
CA VAL A 302 -4.44 18.05 -0.73
C VAL A 302 -5.01 19.34 -0.12
N ARG A 303 -6.35 19.48 -0.08
CA ARG A 303 -6.98 20.65 0.53
C ARG A 303 -6.68 20.76 2.02
N ILE A 304 -6.68 19.67 2.77
CA ILE A 304 -6.36 19.66 4.20
C ILE A 304 -4.91 20.11 4.41
N LEU A 305 -3.96 19.50 3.70
CA LEU A 305 -2.53 19.83 3.81
C LEU A 305 -2.24 21.31 3.48
N ARG A 306 -2.85 21.86 2.44
CA ARG A 306 -2.72 23.28 2.05
C ARG A 306 -3.41 24.25 3.02
N ASN A 307 -4.36 23.79 3.83
CA ASN A 307 -4.95 24.59 4.89
C ASN A 307 -4.13 24.61 6.19
N MET A 308 -3.00 23.90 6.26
CA MET A 308 -2.03 23.99 7.35
C MET A 308 -1.13 25.22 7.19
N THR A 309 -1.68 26.40 7.42
CA THR A 309 -0.97 27.69 7.17
C THR A 309 -0.23 28.24 8.38
N HIS A 310 -0.49 27.73 9.59
CA HIS A 310 0.06 28.28 10.83
C HIS A 310 1.15 27.39 11.43
N GLY A 311 1.18 26.12 11.13
CA GLY A 311 2.16 25.19 11.67
C GLY A 311 1.98 23.77 11.11
N ALA A 312 2.84 22.86 11.55
CA ALA A 312 2.86 21.46 11.14
C ALA A 312 2.54 20.49 12.29
N SER A 313 1.90 20.95 13.37
CA SER A 313 1.52 20.10 14.49
C SER A 313 0.27 19.26 14.19
N PHE A 314 0.01 18.23 14.99
CA PHE A 314 -1.24 17.47 14.92
C PHE A 314 -2.47 18.35 15.17
N LYS A 315 -2.34 19.41 15.96
CA LYS A 315 -3.40 20.40 16.19
C LYS A 315 -3.70 21.20 14.92
N ASP A 316 -2.66 21.65 14.22
CA ASP A 316 -2.81 22.39 12.96
C ASP A 316 -3.49 21.52 11.89
N TYR A 317 -3.07 20.25 11.77
CA TYR A 317 -3.74 19.31 10.87
C TYR A 317 -5.20 19.09 11.26
N SER A 318 -5.51 18.92 12.55
CA SER A 318 -6.87 18.74 13.05
C SER A 318 -7.77 19.95 12.73
N ASN A 319 -7.25 21.16 12.87
CA ASN A 319 -7.97 22.40 12.53
C ASN A 319 -8.22 22.48 11.02
N ALA A 320 -7.20 22.19 10.21
CA ALA A 320 -7.31 22.15 8.75
C ALA A 320 -8.31 21.08 8.30
N PHE A 321 -8.28 19.89 8.91
CA PHE A 321 -9.22 18.81 8.67
C PHE A 321 -10.66 19.22 8.95
N ALA A 322 -10.94 19.78 10.14
CA ALA A 322 -12.28 20.23 10.52
C ALA A 322 -12.82 21.32 9.56
N LYS A 323 -11.95 22.25 9.13
CA LYS A 323 -12.29 23.31 8.18
C LYS A 323 -12.69 22.75 6.80
N VAL A 324 -12.03 21.69 6.32
CA VAL A 324 -12.23 21.13 4.99
C VAL A 324 -13.37 20.12 4.96
N THR A 325 -13.49 19.28 5.98
CA THR A 325 -14.45 18.16 6.01
C THR A 325 -15.75 18.48 6.75
N HIS A 326 -15.80 19.59 7.49
CA HIS A 326 -16.91 19.99 8.38
C HIS A 326 -17.22 18.91 9.44
N THR A 327 -16.25 18.05 9.78
CA THR A 327 -16.39 16.99 10.76
C THR A 327 -15.38 17.16 11.90
N LYS A 328 -15.65 16.48 13.04
CA LYS A 328 -14.69 16.46 14.15
C LYS A 328 -13.42 15.73 13.73
N THR A 329 -12.30 16.12 14.35
CA THR A 329 -10.98 15.56 14.09
C THR A 329 -10.92 14.04 14.11
N VAL A 330 -10.07 13.46 13.23
CA VAL A 330 -9.72 12.03 13.25
C VAL A 330 -8.62 11.73 14.28
N ILE A 331 -7.94 12.77 14.80
CA ILE A 331 -6.85 12.66 15.76
C ILE A 331 -7.47 12.64 17.17
N PRO A 332 -7.15 11.63 18.02
CA PRO A 332 -7.63 11.59 19.39
C PRO A 332 -7.23 12.84 20.18
N PRO A 333 -8.12 13.40 21.02
CA PRO A 333 -7.80 14.62 21.80
C PRO A 333 -6.53 14.52 22.64
N ALA A 334 -6.25 13.32 23.18
CA ALA A 334 -5.05 13.05 23.98
C ALA A 334 -3.73 13.15 23.16
N ALA A 335 -3.81 13.11 21.83
CA ALA A 335 -2.64 13.28 20.95
C ALA A 335 -2.47 14.72 20.44
N LEU A 336 -3.43 15.59 20.73
CA LEU A 336 -3.37 17.02 20.39
C LEU A 336 -2.51 17.76 21.43
N THR A 337 -1.19 17.54 21.38
CA THR A 337 -0.24 18.26 22.25
C THR A 337 -0.17 19.74 21.87
N LYS A 338 0.19 20.59 22.84
CA LYS A 338 0.41 22.03 22.60
C LYS A 338 1.78 22.33 21.94
N GLU A 339 2.32 21.36 21.19
CA GLU A 339 3.57 21.56 20.43
C GLU A 339 3.33 22.61 19.34
N ASP A 340 4.11 23.68 19.37
CA ASP A 340 4.18 24.64 18.26
C ASP A 340 5.31 24.21 17.33
N ILE A 341 4.95 23.77 16.12
CA ILE A 341 5.88 23.27 15.12
C ILE A 341 5.80 24.22 13.91
N ALA A 342 6.77 25.11 13.80
CA ALA A 342 6.85 26.05 12.70
C ALA A 342 7.00 25.34 11.35
N LEU A 343 6.41 25.91 10.30
CA LEU A 343 6.60 25.46 8.93
C LEU A 343 8.04 25.70 8.47
N ARG A 344 8.54 24.81 7.64
CA ARG A 344 9.81 24.93 6.94
C ARG A 344 9.57 25.56 5.57
N GLU A 345 10.51 26.38 5.11
CA GLU A 345 10.52 26.86 3.74
C GLU A 345 10.89 25.76 2.73
N ALA A 346 10.47 25.94 1.47
CA ALA A 346 10.85 25.07 0.38
C ALA A 346 12.38 25.10 0.15
N GLU A 347 12.95 23.95 -0.23
CA GLU A 347 14.37 23.89 -0.58
C GLU A 347 14.64 24.62 -1.90
N VAL A 348 15.41 25.70 -1.85
CA VAL A 348 15.83 26.45 -3.04
C VAL A 348 17.03 25.77 -3.66
N LYS A 349 16.90 25.28 -4.90
CA LYS A 349 17.98 24.61 -5.63
C LYS A 349 18.60 25.50 -6.70
N THR A 350 19.91 25.33 -6.87
CA THR A 350 20.62 25.97 -7.98
C THR A 350 20.19 25.34 -9.34
N LYS A 351 20.30 26.12 -10.43
CA LYS A 351 20.01 25.63 -11.79
C LYS A 351 20.84 24.40 -12.16
N LYS A 352 22.05 24.25 -11.63
CA LYS A 352 22.96 23.12 -11.86
C LYS A 352 22.47 21.85 -11.16
N GLU A 353 21.96 21.97 -9.94
CA GLU A 353 21.36 20.85 -9.19
C GLU A 353 20.05 20.38 -9.81
N GLN A 354 19.18 21.32 -10.23
CA GLN A 354 17.95 21.02 -10.96
C GLN A 354 18.22 20.24 -12.26
N ARG A 355 19.26 20.62 -13.05
CA ARG A 355 19.67 19.88 -14.26
C ARG A 355 20.15 18.45 -13.94
N LYS A 356 21.00 18.29 -12.91
CA LYS A 356 21.48 16.95 -12.49
C LYS A 356 20.31 16.04 -12.06
N GLU A 357 19.38 16.56 -11.28
CA GLU A 357 18.21 15.81 -10.85
C GLU A 357 17.30 15.41 -12.01
N THR A 358 17.04 16.30 -12.96
CA THR A 358 16.24 16.00 -14.14
C THR A 358 16.87 14.89 -14.98
N GLN A 359 18.20 14.88 -15.12
CA GLN A 359 18.92 13.80 -15.85
C GLN A 359 18.87 12.46 -15.09
N MET A 360 18.85 12.47 -13.75
CA MET A 360 18.81 11.24 -12.95
C MET A 360 17.40 10.63 -12.84
N ARG A 361 16.35 11.36 -13.16
CA ARG A 361 14.95 10.95 -12.99
C ARG A 361 14.39 10.08 -14.11
N GLN A 362 15.16 9.73 -15.14
CA GLN A 362 14.63 8.87 -16.21
C GLN A 362 14.35 7.45 -15.68
N VAL A 363 13.10 7.00 -15.75
CA VAL A 363 12.66 5.67 -15.29
C VAL A 363 13.55 4.55 -15.79
N GLY A 364 13.90 4.59 -17.09
CA GLY A 364 14.78 3.61 -17.70
C GLY A 364 16.19 3.59 -17.13
N ASP A 365 16.72 4.74 -16.70
CA ASP A 365 18.06 4.83 -16.10
C ASP A 365 18.05 4.35 -14.65
N ILE A 366 17.00 4.66 -13.88
CA ILE A 366 16.82 4.14 -12.53
C ILE A 366 16.76 2.62 -12.56
N MET A 367 15.99 2.05 -13.50
CA MET A 367 15.86 0.59 -13.62
C MET A 367 17.12 -0.10 -14.09
N ARG A 368 17.92 0.54 -14.96
CA ARG A 368 19.22 0.01 -15.35
C ARG A 368 20.17 -0.03 -14.15
N ARG A 369 20.17 1.02 -13.30
CA ARG A 369 20.95 1.01 -12.04
C ARG A 369 20.52 -0.10 -11.09
N VAL A 370 19.22 -0.29 -10.90
CA VAL A 370 18.67 -1.40 -10.10
C VAL A 370 19.09 -2.77 -10.67
N ASN A 371 19.33 -2.87 -11.98
CA ASN A 371 19.85 -4.07 -12.64
C ASN A 371 21.38 -4.06 -12.79
N GLN A 372 22.09 -3.29 -11.96
CA GLN A 372 23.56 -3.24 -11.90
C GLN A 372 24.27 -2.76 -13.18
N PHE A 373 23.58 -1.98 -14.02
CA PHE A 373 24.24 -1.30 -15.14
C PHE A 373 25.16 -0.19 -14.62
N VAL A 374 26.36 -0.11 -15.16
CA VAL A 374 27.31 0.97 -14.89
C VAL A 374 27.07 2.11 -15.88
N PHE A 375 27.06 3.34 -15.37
CA PHE A 375 26.89 4.54 -16.19
C PHE A 375 28.21 5.32 -16.23
N LEU A 376 28.76 5.50 -17.44
CA LEU A 376 29.93 6.31 -17.67
C LEU A 376 29.58 7.52 -18.55
N THR A 377 30.01 8.71 -18.15
CA THR A 377 29.84 9.92 -18.96
C THR A 377 31.20 10.22 -19.61
N CYS A 378 31.21 10.21 -20.94
CA CYS A 378 32.39 10.59 -21.72
C CYS A 378 32.58 12.11 -21.68
N LEU A 379 33.81 12.60 -21.91
CA LEU A 379 34.10 14.03 -22.03
C LEU A 379 33.36 14.72 -23.19
N CYS A 380 32.80 13.96 -24.12
CA CYS A 380 31.91 14.47 -25.18
C CYS A 380 30.44 14.50 -24.75
N ASP A 381 30.13 14.39 -23.45
CA ASP A 381 28.78 14.38 -22.83
C ASP A 381 27.91 13.16 -23.21
N LEU A 382 28.45 12.17 -23.93
CA LEU A 382 27.70 10.95 -24.20
C LEU A 382 27.67 10.05 -22.95
N LYS A 383 26.48 9.71 -22.51
CA LYS A 383 26.25 8.79 -21.38
C LYS A 383 26.18 7.34 -21.86
N LEU A 384 27.17 6.55 -21.54
CA LEU A 384 27.25 5.13 -21.83
C LEU A 384 26.54 4.32 -20.75
N LYS A 385 25.81 3.28 -21.14
CA LYS A 385 25.03 2.40 -20.26
C LYS A 385 25.53 0.97 -20.42
N ILE A 386 26.35 0.52 -19.51
CA ILE A 386 27.11 -0.72 -19.62
C ILE A 386 26.43 -1.81 -18.81
N PRO A 387 26.07 -2.94 -19.43
CA PRO A 387 25.38 -4.03 -18.75
C PRO A 387 26.30 -4.74 -17.74
N PRO A 388 25.73 -5.43 -16.71
CA PRO A 388 26.51 -6.07 -15.66
C PRO A 388 27.39 -7.24 -16.16
N ASN A 389 27.03 -7.84 -17.29
CA ASN A 389 27.77 -8.95 -17.89
C ASN A 389 28.86 -8.50 -18.89
N PHE A 390 29.13 -7.21 -18.99
CA PHE A 390 30.22 -6.68 -19.85
C PHE A 390 31.58 -7.01 -19.24
N LYS A 391 32.38 -7.85 -19.92
CA LYS A 391 33.65 -8.38 -19.41
C LYS A 391 34.88 -7.45 -19.54
N PRO A 392 35.03 -6.62 -20.63
CA PRO A 392 36.20 -5.77 -20.78
C PRO A 392 36.30 -4.69 -19.70
N ASN A 393 37.52 -4.38 -19.27
CA ASN A 393 37.79 -3.31 -18.29
C ASN A 393 37.73 -1.89 -18.88
N LYS A 394 37.65 -1.79 -20.23
CA LYS A 394 37.56 -0.51 -20.95
C LYS A 394 36.46 -0.56 -21.97
N VAL A 395 35.82 0.58 -22.21
CA VAL A 395 34.79 0.76 -23.23
C VAL A 395 35.12 1.96 -24.11
N ALA A 396 35.11 1.78 -25.41
CA ALA A 396 35.30 2.88 -26.38
C ALA A 396 34.02 3.68 -26.52
N CYS A 397 34.09 4.99 -26.43
CA CYS A 397 32.94 5.87 -26.66
C CYS A 397 32.57 5.79 -28.18
N PRO A 398 31.30 5.44 -28.52
CA PRO A 398 30.91 5.32 -29.94
C PRO A 398 30.93 6.66 -30.68
N ARG A 399 30.87 7.80 -29.97
CA ARG A 399 30.84 9.14 -30.51
C ARG A 399 32.25 9.71 -30.79
N CYS A 400 33.14 9.65 -29.82
CA CYS A 400 34.48 10.26 -29.92
C CYS A 400 35.61 9.24 -29.88
N LYS A 401 35.32 7.94 -29.86
CA LYS A 401 36.24 6.79 -29.87
C LYS A 401 37.22 6.76 -28.67
N ARG A 402 37.08 7.64 -27.68
CA ARG A 402 37.94 7.63 -26.49
C ARG A 402 37.64 6.39 -25.64
N ASN A 403 38.68 5.74 -25.15
CA ASN A 403 38.57 4.65 -24.19
C ASN A 403 38.31 5.19 -22.81
N LEU A 404 37.31 4.61 -22.13
CA LEU A 404 36.92 4.92 -20.76
C LEU A 404 37.16 3.69 -19.91
N ASP A 405 37.81 3.87 -18.77
CA ASP A 405 38.01 2.80 -17.79
C ASP A 405 36.73 2.54 -17.02
N LEU A 406 36.41 1.27 -16.77
CA LEU A 406 35.32 0.86 -15.92
C LEU A 406 35.76 0.88 -14.45
N PRO A 407 34.93 1.36 -13.51
CA PRO A 407 35.24 1.26 -12.09
C PRO A 407 35.40 -0.21 -11.70
N PRO A 408 36.24 -0.54 -10.71
CA PRO A 408 36.35 -1.89 -10.17
C PRO A 408 34.98 -2.35 -9.66
N ARG A 409 34.64 -3.60 -9.96
CA ARG A 409 33.35 -4.22 -9.60
C ARG A 409 33.39 -4.80 -8.19
#